data_a88d2e75fa38a980cdca15c2061bc92d
#
_entry.id   a88d2e75fa38a980cdca15c2061bc92d
#
_cell.length_a   1.000
_cell.length_b   1.000
_cell.length_c   1.000
_cell.angle_alpha   90.00
_cell.angle_beta   90.00
_cell.angle_gamma   90.00
#
_symmetry.space_group_name_H-M   'P 1'
#
loop_
_entity.id
_entity.type
_entity.pdbx_description
1 polymer ?
#
loop_
_entity_poly.entity_id
_entity_poly.type
_entity_poly.pdbx_seq_one_letter_code
_entity_poly.pdbx_strand_id
1 'polypeptide(L)'
;MIDSARFLVSSSDYDAWLAVRARGVTATAVSKAVTPEGFREVVDQMRNPTPIPDNDYMRFGREQEAALMEKLGTQFELEPNDWLIAKDSEALRWQMATPDGLSPGHELIAEVKTTGRDWGEWRNVPGNYHRQVQWQLYVTGANACVFGWMLREKKNGEMVPGWPGPKFVVVERDDALIERLIEVAGNLYRELPLASS
;
A
#
# COMPACT_ATOMS: atom_id res chain seq x y z
N MET A 1 19.48 -1.86 -1.46
CA MET A 1 19.10 -0.90 -0.37
C MET A 1 18.49 0.35 -0.98
N ILE A 2 17.39 0.88 -0.42
CA ILE A 2 16.76 2.13 -0.87
C ILE A 2 17.62 3.31 -0.42
N ASP A 3 17.94 4.23 -1.35
CA ASP A 3 18.65 5.48 -1.02
C ASP A 3 17.79 6.34 -0.07
N SER A 4 18.41 6.95 0.94
CA SER A 4 17.76 7.79 1.93
C SER A 4 16.98 8.97 1.33
N ALA A 5 17.45 9.53 0.21
CA ALA A 5 16.79 10.62 -0.52
C ALA A 5 15.43 10.23 -1.12
N ARG A 6 15.10 8.94 -1.17
CA ARG A 6 13.84 8.42 -1.65
C ARG A 6 12.74 8.35 -0.59
N PHE A 7 13.11 8.42 0.69
CA PHE A 7 12.17 8.53 1.80
C PHE A 7 11.71 9.99 1.90
N LEU A 8 10.48 10.26 1.48
CA LEU A 8 9.99 11.62 1.28
C LEU A 8 9.48 12.25 2.58
N VAL A 9 8.61 11.56 3.27
CA VAL A 9 7.92 12.04 4.47
C VAL A 9 7.32 10.87 5.24
N SER A 10 7.34 10.92 6.56
CA SER A 10 6.68 9.94 7.44
C SER A 10 5.19 10.26 7.58
N SER A 11 4.36 9.22 7.70
CA SER A 11 2.93 9.37 8.00
C SER A 11 2.65 9.90 9.41
N SER A 12 3.66 9.96 10.28
CA SER A 12 3.58 10.64 11.58
C SER A 12 3.37 12.15 11.46
N ASP A 13 3.85 12.78 10.36
CA ASP A 13 3.47 14.12 9.94
C ASP A 13 2.35 14.03 8.89
N TYR A 14 1.13 13.84 9.38
CA TYR A 14 -0.02 13.51 8.55
C TYR A 14 -0.33 14.57 7.49
N ASP A 15 -0.23 15.85 7.83
CA ASP A 15 -0.54 16.96 6.90
C ASP A 15 0.51 17.04 5.78
N ALA A 16 1.79 16.98 6.13
CA ALA A 16 2.88 16.94 5.15
C ALA A 16 2.79 15.69 4.27
N TRP A 17 2.45 14.54 4.86
CA TRP A 17 2.27 13.29 4.14
C TRP A 17 1.12 13.36 3.11
N LEU A 18 -0.01 13.94 3.47
CA LEU A 18 -1.12 14.18 2.54
C LEU A 18 -0.70 15.13 1.40
N ALA A 19 0.00 16.23 1.74
CA ALA A 19 0.45 17.20 0.76
C ALA A 19 1.45 16.62 -0.25
N VAL A 20 2.38 15.77 0.20
CA VAL A 20 3.33 15.09 -0.69
C VAL A 20 2.62 14.05 -1.55
N ARG A 21 1.74 13.23 -0.97
CA ARG A 21 0.95 12.23 -1.71
C ARG A 21 0.09 12.82 -2.81
N ALA A 22 -0.45 14.02 -2.60
CA ALA A 22 -1.28 14.71 -3.60
C ALA A 22 -0.52 15.09 -4.87
N ARG A 23 0.82 15.06 -4.84
CA ARG A 23 1.70 15.40 -5.99
C ARG A 23 2.13 14.19 -6.80
N GLY A 24 1.66 13.00 -6.45
CA GLY A 24 2.07 11.77 -7.12
C GLY A 24 1.01 10.69 -7.16
N VAL A 25 1.43 9.54 -7.65
CA VAL A 25 0.56 8.38 -7.83
C VAL A 25 1.01 7.27 -6.89
N THR A 26 0.10 6.85 -6.00
CA THR A 26 0.37 5.87 -4.95
C THR A 26 -0.08 4.47 -5.34
N ALA A 27 0.40 3.46 -4.63
CA ALA A 27 0.00 2.05 -4.82
C ALA A 27 -1.53 1.86 -4.75
N THR A 28 -2.20 2.52 -3.82
CA THR A 28 -3.67 2.45 -3.69
C THR A 28 -4.37 3.05 -4.91
N ALA A 29 -3.90 4.17 -5.44
CA ALA A 29 -4.47 4.81 -6.62
C ALA A 29 -4.32 3.90 -7.86
N VAL A 30 -3.11 3.45 -8.16
CA VAL A 30 -2.84 2.56 -9.30
C VAL A 30 -3.64 1.27 -9.20
N SER A 31 -3.70 0.67 -8.02
CA SER A 31 -4.38 -0.61 -7.81
C SER A 31 -5.88 -0.59 -8.14
N LYS A 32 -6.51 0.57 -8.02
CA LYS A 32 -7.95 0.80 -8.29
C LYS A 32 -8.20 1.23 -9.74
N ALA A 33 -7.28 1.95 -10.35
CA ALA A 33 -7.48 2.64 -11.63
C ALA A 33 -7.32 1.74 -12.88
N VAL A 34 -7.32 0.42 -12.74
CA VAL A 34 -7.13 -0.51 -13.88
C VAL A 34 -8.39 -0.77 -14.71
N THR A 35 -9.55 -0.30 -14.24
CA THR A 35 -10.80 -0.32 -14.98
C THR A 35 -11.23 1.11 -15.33
N PRO A 36 -12.02 1.34 -16.40
CA PRO A 36 -12.48 2.68 -16.74
C PRO A 36 -13.27 3.36 -15.61
N GLU A 37 -14.05 2.61 -14.85
CA GLU A 37 -14.79 3.08 -13.67
C GLU A 37 -13.83 3.49 -12.56
N GLY A 38 -12.94 2.57 -12.16
CA GLY A 38 -11.95 2.82 -11.12
C GLY A 38 -11.01 3.98 -11.47
N PHE A 39 -10.65 4.12 -12.74
CA PHE A 39 -9.84 5.26 -13.20
C PHE A 39 -10.56 6.58 -12.96
N ARG A 40 -11.86 6.70 -13.38
CA ARG A 40 -12.66 7.91 -13.16
C ARG A 40 -12.82 8.24 -11.67
N GLU A 41 -13.09 7.22 -10.85
CA GLU A 41 -13.20 7.41 -9.39
C GLU A 41 -11.90 7.92 -8.76
N VAL A 42 -10.76 7.35 -9.17
CA VAL A 42 -9.44 7.78 -8.67
C VAL A 42 -9.14 9.22 -9.13
N VAL A 43 -9.38 9.55 -10.41
CA VAL A 43 -9.17 10.91 -10.93
C VAL A 43 -10.06 11.93 -10.21
N ASP A 44 -11.33 11.60 -9.97
CA ASP A 44 -12.22 12.47 -9.22
C ASP A 44 -11.72 12.70 -7.79
N GLN A 45 -11.32 11.63 -7.09
CA GLN A 45 -10.74 11.73 -5.75
C GLN A 45 -9.44 12.53 -5.70
N MET A 46 -8.59 12.45 -6.75
CA MET A 46 -7.37 13.24 -6.86
C MET A 46 -7.63 14.74 -7.05
N ARG A 47 -8.67 15.07 -7.85
CA ARG A 47 -9.05 16.46 -8.15
C ARG A 47 -9.90 17.10 -7.03
N ASN A 48 -10.74 16.29 -6.41
CA ASN A 48 -11.72 16.68 -5.41
C ASN A 48 -11.56 15.81 -4.15
N PRO A 49 -10.44 15.92 -3.41
CA PRO A 49 -10.17 15.05 -2.28
C PRO A 49 -11.24 15.22 -1.19
N THR A 50 -12.04 14.19 -1.01
CA THR A 50 -13.06 14.14 0.04
C THR A 50 -12.50 13.33 1.21
N PRO A 51 -12.42 13.90 2.42
CA PRO A 51 -12.00 13.16 3.60
C PRO A 51 -12.92 11.95 3.82
N ILE A 52 -12.35 10.78 3.96
CA ILE A 52 -13.09 9.57 4.32
C ILE A 52 -13.23 9.58 5.85
N PRO A 53 -14.45 9.66 6.40
CA PRO A 53 -14.63 9.59 7.84
C PRO A 53 -14.06 8.29 8.39
N ASP A 54 -13.36 8.39 9.51
CA ASP A 54 -12.82 7.22 10.19
C ASP A 54 -13.97 6.31 10.67
N ASN A 55 -13.76 5.01 10.56
CA ASN A 55 -14.75 4.02 10.97
C ASN A 55 -14.10 2.87 11.75
N ASP A 56 -14.94 2.03 12.37
CA ASP A 56 -14.48 0.91 13.20
C ASP A 56 -13.52 -0.03 12.47
N TYR A 57 -13.73 -0.25 11.16
CA TYR A 57 -12.87 -1.11 10.35
C TYR A 57 -11.49 -0.49 10.13
N MET A 58 -11.42 0.82 9.88
CA MET A 58 -10.17 1.54 9.69
C MET A 58 -9.38 1.64 10.98
N ARG A 59 -10.05 1.95 12.09
CA ARG A 59 -9.43 1.99 13.42
C ARG A 59 -8.87 0.62 13.80
N PHE A 60 -9.68 -0.43 13.70
CA PHE A 60 -9.24 -1.80 13.96
C PHE A 60 -8.06 -2.20 13.05
N GLY A 61 -8.09 -1.83 11.77
CA GLY A 61 -6.99 -2.07 10.82
C GLY A 61 -5.67 -1.50 11.33
N ARG A 62 -5.65 -0.23 11.70
CA ARG A 62 -4.44 0.44 12.25
C ARG A 62 -3.94 -0.19 13.56
N GLU A 63 -4.87 -0.52 14.48
CA GLU A 63 -4.52 -1.16 15.75
C GLU A 63 -3.89 -2.55 15.54
N GLN A 64 -4.39 -3.32 14.58
CA GLN A 64 -3.89 -4.67 14.30
C GLN A 64 -2.65 -4.69 13.40
N GLU A 65 -2.39 -3.64 12.64
CA GLU A 65 -1.20 -3.52 11.79
C GLU A 65 0.08 -3.66 12.61
N ALA A 66 0.18 -2.97 13.76
CA ALA A 66 1.33 -3.09 14.65
C ALA A 66 1.54 -4.52 15.14
N ALA A 67 0.48 -5.22 15.55
CA ALA A 67 0.56 -6.61 16.02
C ALA A 67 0.91 -7.60 14.90
N LEU A 68 0.46 -7.32 13.67
CA LEU A 68 0.83 -8.10 12.49
C LEU A 68 2.31 -7.87 12.13
N MET A 69 2.76 -6.62 12.15
CA MET A 69 4.16 -6.27 11.86
C MET A 69 5.12 -6.84 12.91
N GLU A 70 4.77 -6.89 14.19
CA GLU A 70 5.56 -7.55 15.22
C GLU A 70 5.79 -9.04 14.91
N LYS A 71 4.73 -9.75 14.46
CA LYS A 71 4.85 -11.16 14.06
C LYS A 71 5.72 -11.33 12.81
N LEU A 72 5.56 -10.44 11.81
CA LEU A 72 6.38 -10.44 10.61
C LEU A 72 7.84 -10.11 10.92
N GLY A 73 8.09 -9.14 11.79
CA GLY A 73 9.44 -8.77 12.24
C GLY A 73 10.18 -9.96 12.82
N THR A 74 9.52 -10.74 13.67
CA THR A 74 10.10 -11.94 14.27
C THR A 74 10.38 -13.05 13.25
N GLN A 75 9.51 -13.21 12.24
CA GLN A 75 9.60 -14.34 11.30
C GLN A 75 10.45 -14.04 10.05
N PHE A 76 10.45 -12.78 9.58
CA PHE A 76 11.04 -12.39 8.30
C PHE A 76 12.06 -11.25 8.40
N GLU A 77 12.46 -10.86 9.62
CA GLU A 77 13.38 -9.73 9.86
C GLU A 77 12.89 -8.42 9.22
N LEU A 78 11.59 -8.12 9.38
CA LEU A 78 10.95 -6.92 8.85
C LEU A 78 10.74 -5.89 9.96
N GLU A 79 11.08 -4.64 9.69
CA GLU A 79 10.82 -3.50 10.55
C GLU A 79 9.60 -2.71 10.03
N PRO A 80 8.73 -2.16 10.91
CA PRO A 80 7.64 -1.30 10.50
C PRO A 80 8.14 -0.09 9.70
N ASN A 81 7.39 0.29 8.68
CA ASN A 81 7.69 1.46 7.87
C ASN A 81 6.48 2.40 7.79
N ASP A 82 6.69 3.67 8.07
CA ASP A 82 5.71 4.73 7.97
C ASP A 82 6.08 5.78 6.89
N TRP A 83 7.19 5.57 6.19
CA TRP A 83 7.70 6.50 5.19
C TRP A 83 7.08 6.28 3.82
N LEU A 84 6.68 7.39 3.22
CA LEU A 84 6.36 7.46 1.79
C LEU A 84 7.66 7.40 0.99
N ILE A 85 7.78 6.40 0.13
CA ILE A 85 8.97 6.13 -0.67
C ILE A 85 8.68 6.50 -2.13
N ALA A 86 9.61 7.23 -2.76
CA ALA A 86 9.54 7.54 -4.19
C ALA A 86 10.39 6.58 -5.04
N LYS A 87 10.10 6.53 -6.34
CA LYS A 87 10.95 5.84 -7.33
C LYS A 87 12.33 6.50 -7.41
N ASP A 88 13.34 5.76 -7.78
CA ASP A 88 14.77 6.10 -7.74
C ASP A 88 15.25 7.15 -8.75
N SER A 89 14.42 7.53 -9.72
CA SER A 89 14.71 8.57 -10.69
C SER A 89 14.01 9.87 -10.36
N GLU A 90 14.68 11.02 -10.45
CA GLU A 90 14.06 12.33 -10.23
C GLU A 90 12.83 12.54 -11.12
N ALA A 91 12.89 12.11 -12.38
CA ALA A 91 11.76 12.19 -13.30
C ALA A 91 10.58 11.29 -12.90
N LEU A 92 10.78 10.32 -12.03
CA LEU A 92 9.81 9.33 -11.58
C LEU A 92 9.42 9.48 -10.10
N ARG A 93 9.88 10.52 -9.40
CA ARG A 93 9.59 10.75 -7.97
C ARG A 93 8.09 10.86 -7.65
N TRP A 94 7.27 11.11 -8.66
CA TRP A 94 5.82 11.10 -8.52
C TRP A 94 5.22 9.69 -8.35
N GLN A 95 6.01 8.64 -8.61
CA GLN A 95 5.64 7.23 -8.37
C GLN A 95 6.01 6.87 -6.93
N MET A 96 4.98 6.63 -6.13
CA MET A 96 5.14 6.55 -4.67
C MET A 96 4.50 5.30 -4.09
N ALA A 97 5.07 4.82 -2.99
CA ALA A 97 4.52 3.71 -2.21
C ALA A 97 4.85 3.87 -0.72
N THR A 98 3.99 3.31 0.13
CA THR A 98 4.25 3.15 1.57
C THR A 98 3.96 1.70 1.90
N PRO A 99 4.92 0.78 1.77
CA PRO A 99 4.78 -0.58 2.31
C PRO A 99 4.71 -0.51 3.84
N ASP A 100 4.03 -1.45 4.47
CA ASP A 100 3.85 -1.46 5.93
C ASP A 100 5.15 -1.89 6.65
N GLY A 101 6.07 -2.55 5.96
CA GLY A 101 7.36 -2.93 6.51
C GLY A 101 8.46 -3.08 5.47
N LEU A 102 9.71 -3.02 5.95
CA LEU A 102 10.94 -3.15 5.16
C LEU A 102 11.94 -4.07 5.89
N SER A 103 12.64 -4.93 5.15
CA SER A 103 13.83 -5.61 5.69
C SER A 103 15.01 -4.64 5.77
N PRO A 104 16.04 -4.90 6.59
CA PRO A 104 17.22 -4.01 6.71
C PRO A 104 17.93 -3.73 5.37
N GLY A 105 17.95 -4.69 4.46
CA GLY A 105 18.49 -4.56 3.11
C GLY A 105 17.52 -3.95 2.10
N HIS A 106 16.25 -3.77 2.47
CA HIS A 106 15.13 -3.33 1.62
C HIS A 106 14.84 -4.28 0.43
N GLU A 107 15.28 -5.52 0.50
CA GLU A 107 15.05 -6.55 -0.53
C GLU A 107 13.69 -7.24 -0.36
N LEU A 108 13.14 -7.15 0.84
CA LEU A 108 11.84 -7.67 1.20
C LEU A 108 10.98 -6.54 1.79
N ILE A 109 9.75 -6.46 1.37
CA ILE A 109 8.76 -5.53 1.94
C ILE A 109 7.61 -6.30 2.58
N ALA A 110 6.78 -5.61 3.35
CA ALA A 110 5.53 -6.16 3.89
C ALA A 110 4.33 -5.31 3.52
N GLU A 111 3.20 -5.98 3.35
CA GLU A 111 1.87 -5.37 3.27
C GLU A 111 0.90 -6.20 4.10
N VAL A 112 0.16 -5.60 5.02
CA VAL A 112 -0.77 -6.29 5.90
C VAL A 112 -2.20 -5.78 5.75
N LYS A 113 -3.17 -6.69 5.91
CA LYS A 113 -4.59 -6.35 5.79
C LYS A 113 -5.44 -7.03 6.86
N THR A 114 -6.47 -6.34 7.30
CA THR A 114 -7.56 -6.97 8.03
C THR A 114 -8.76 -7.20 7.10
N THR A 115 -9.42 -8.34 7.20
CA THR A 115 -10.50 -8.75 6.28
C THR A 115 -11.70 -9.32 7.03
N GLY A 116 -12.89 -9.13 6.49
CA GLY A 116 -14.13 -9.71 7.04
C GLY A 116 -14.37 -11.17 6.63
N ARG A 117 -13.56 -11.71 5.72
CA ARG A 117 -13.60 -13.12 5.32
C ARG A 117 -12.20 -13.66 5.10
N ASP A 118 -11.96 -14.91 5.43
CA ASP A 118 -10.70 -15.57 5.11
C ASP A 118 -10.60 -15.81 3.61
N TRP A 119 -9.51 -15.36 3.01
CA TRP A 119 -9.22 -15.63 1.60
C TRP A 119 -8.62 -17.03 1.38
N GLY A 120 -8.10 -17.67 2.44
CA GLY A 120 -7.50 -19.00 2.38
C GLY A 120 -6.13 -18.99 1.75
N GLU A 121 -6.05 -18.66 0.45
CA GLU A 121 -4.83 -18.67 -0.37
C GLU A 121 -4.68 -17.35 -1.13
N TRP A 122 -3.43 -17.04 -1.54
CA TRP A 122 -3.08 -15.82 -2.28
C TRP A 122 -3.95 -15.60 -3.53
N ARG A 123 -4.19 -16.64 -4.31
CA ARG A 123 -5.01 -16.53 -5.54
C ARG A 123 -6.44 -16.03 -5.31
N ASN A 124 -6.96 -16.14 -4.09
CA ASN A 124 -8.30 -15.70 -3.71
C ASN A 124 -8.30 -14.28 -3.08
N VAL A 125 -7.13 -13.71 -2.85
CA VAL A 125 -6.99 -12.31 -2.40
C VAL A 125 -7.53 -11.39 -3.49
N PRO A 126 -8.29 -10.33 -3.16
CA PRO A 126 -8.81 -9.39 -4.15
C PRO A 126 -7.71 -8.79 -5.03
N GLY A 127 -7.96 -8.72 -6.35
CA GLY A 127 -6.97 -8.32 -7.34
C GLY A 127 -6.39 -6.91 -7.16
N ASN A 128 -7.08 -6.01 -6.44
CA ASN A 128 -6.53 -4.71 -6.08
C ASN A 128 -5.33 -4.84 -5.13
N TYR A 129 -5.30 -5.83 -4.23
CA TYR A 129 -4.14 -6.06 -3.35
C TYR A 129 -2.97 -6.69 -4.12
N HIS A 130 -3.24 -7.58 -5.09
CA HIS A 130 -2.19 -8.07 -6.00
C HIS A 130 -1.50 -6.89 -6.69
N ARG A 131 -2.27 -5.97 -7.26
CA ARG A 131 -1.75 -4.77 -7.93
C ARG A 131 -1.03 -3.81 -6.97
N GLN A 132 -1.57 -3.63 -5.77
CA GLN A 132 -0.95 -2.80 -4.74
C GLN A 132 0.45 -3.31 -4.39
N VAL A 133 0.57 -4.61 -4.11
CA VAL A 133 1.85 -5.27 -3.82
C VAL A 133 2.83 -5.12 -4.98
N GLN A 134 2.40 -5.37 -6.21
CA GLN A 134 3.29 -5.27 -7.37
C GLN A 134 3.77 -3.83 -7.62
N TRP A 135 2.92 -2.84 -7.41
CA TRP A 135 3.34 -1.43 -7.47
C TRP A 135 4.35 -1.08 -6.37
N GLN A 136 4.16 -1.55 -5.16
CA GLN A 136 5.11 -1.33 -4.06
C GLN A 136 6.47 -1.97 -4.37
N LEU A 137 6.50 -3.21 -4.89
CA LEU A 137 7.70 -3.90 -5.35
C LEU A 137 8.42 -3.11 -6.45
N TYR A 138 7.66 -2.57 -7.40
CA TYR A 138 8.21 -1.73 -8.46
C TYR A 138 8.84 -0.45 -7.92
N VAL A 139 8.12 0.29 -7.07
CA VAL A 139 8.60 1.57 -6.52
C VAL A 139 9.81 1.35 -5.63
N THR A 140 9.77 0.43 -4.70
CA THR A 140 10.88 0.17 -3.76
C THR A 140 12.09 -0.46 -4.43
N GLY A 141 11.87 -1.30 -5.44
CA GLY A 141 12.89 -2.15 -6.05
C GLY A 141 13.12 -3.45 -5.27
N ALA A 142 12.25 -3.77 -4.30
CA ALA A 142 12.32 -5.02 -3.56
C ALA A 142 12.04 -6.24 -4.44
N ASN A 143 12.59 -7.39 -4.06
CA ASN A 143 12.46 -8.65 -4.80
C ASN A 143 11.14 -9.37 -4.50
N ALA A 144 10.66 -9.26 -3.25
CA ALA A 144 9.45 -9.91 -2.81
C ALA A 144 8.70 -9.09 -1.74
N CYS A 145 7.43 -9.44 -1.53
CA CYS A 145 6.59 -8.90 -0.47
C CYS A 145 6.05 -10.02 0.40
N VAL A 146 6.16 -9.88 1.72
CA VAL A 146 5.37 -10.70 2.63
C VAL A 146 4.00 -10.06 2.76
N PHE A 147 3.01 -10.68 2.12
CA PHE A 147 1.63 -10.23 2.25
C PHE A 147 0.96 -10.97 3.41
N GLY A 148 0.49 -10.20 4.39
CA GLY A 148 -0.18 -10.72 5.57
C GLY A 148 -1.65 -10.35 5.63
N TRP A 149 -2.51 -11.24 6.13
CA TRP A 149 -3.89 -10.87 6.44
C TRP A 149 -4.39 -11.54 7.70
N MET A 150 -5.31 -10.87 8.35
CA MET A 150 -5.98 -11.34 9.55
C MET A 150 -7.48 -11.17 9.42
N LEU A 151 -8.21 -12.21 9.80
CA LEU A 151 -9.67 -12.14 9.88
C LEU A 151 -10.08 -11.21 11.03
N ARG A 152 -11.08 -10.37 10.79
CA ARG A 152 -11.76 -9.58 11.81
C ARG A 152 -13.20 -10.07 11.95
N GLU A 153 -13.67 -10.10 13.18
CA GLU A 153 -15.03 -10.48 13.53
C GLU A 153 -15.67 -9.38 14.38
N LYS A 154 -16.99 -9.30 14.38
CA LYS A 154 -17.73 -8.44 15.28
C LYS A 154 -18.35 -9.29 16.38
N LYS A 155 -17.92 -9.09 17.64
CA LYS A 155 -18.44 -9.77 18.84
C LYS A 155 -18.95 -8.73 19.83
N ASN A 156 -20.20 -8.85 20.25
CA ASN A 156 -20.84 -7.92 21.20
C ASN A 156 -20.74 -6.44 20.80
N GLY A 157 -20.75 -6.15 19.48
CA GLY A 157 -20.63 -4.78 18.96
C GLY A 157 -19.20 -4.32 18.72
N GLU A 158 -18.19 -5.01 19.22
CA GLU A 158 -16.77 -4.67 19.08
C GLU A 158 -16.08 -5.48 18.00
N MET A 159 -15.10 -4.87 17.34
CA MET A 159 -14.22 -5.55 16.37
C MET A 159 -13.13 -6.29 17.11
N VAL A 160 -12.97 -7.58 16.81
CA VAL A 160 -11.94 -8.45 17.41
C VAL A 160 -11.21 -9.26 16.34
N PRO A 161 -9.97 -9.70 16.60
CA PRO A 161 -9.29 -10.68 15.75
C PRO A 161 -10.12 -11.96 15.62
N GLY A 162 -10.28 -12.42 14.37
CA GLY A 162 -11.02 -13.64 14.07
C GLY A 162 -10.13 -14.89 14.07
N TRP A 163 -10.78 -16.04 13.91
CA TRP A 163 -10.13 -17.35 13.79
C TRP A 163 -10.23 -17.88 12.34
N PRO A 164 -9.19 -18.53 11.76
CA PRO A 164 -7.85 -18.74 12.34
C PRO A 164 -7.06 -17.43 12.41
N GLY A 165 -5.96 -17.41 13.16
CA GLY A 165 -5.07 -16.24 13.29
C GLY A 165 -4.49 -15.77 11.94
N PRO A 166 -3.54 -14.83 11.96
CA PRO A 166 -3.00 -14.22 10.74
C PRO A 166 -2.31 -15.26 9.84
N LYS A 167 -2.43 -15.04 8.54
CA LYS A 167 -1.79 -15.81 7.49
C LYS A 167 -0.80 -14.93 6.73
N PHE A 168 0.30 -15.51 6.28
CA PHE A 168 1.34 -14.84 5.54
C PHE A 168 1.71 -15.63 4.29
N VAL A 169 2.05 -14.92 3.22
CA VAL A 169 2.54 -15.50 1.97
C VAL A 169 3.63 -14.61 1.40
N VAL A 170 4.69 -15.21 0.88
CA VAL A 170 5.71 -14.48 0.11
C VAL A 170 5.24 -14.35 -1.32
N VAL A 171 5.19 -13.12 -1.82
CA VAL A 171 4.75 -12.75 -3.16
C VAL A 171 5.94 -12.23 -3.93
N GLU A 172 6.29 -12.89 -5.01
CA GLU A 172 7.36 -12.46 -5.91
C GLU A 172 6.88 -11.39 -6.89
N ARG A 173 7.82 -10.73 -7.55
CA ARG A 173 7.54 -9.75 -8.59
C ARG A 173 6.88 -10.39 -9.81
N ASP A 174 5.91 -9.69 -10.36
CA ASP A 174 5.28 -9.96 -11.66
C ASP A 174 5.54 -8.75 -12.57
N ASP A 175 6.65 -8.81 -13.32
CA ASP A 175 7.07 -7.71 -14.16
C ASP A 175 6.06 -7.42 -15.28
N ALA A 176 5.34 -8.42 -15.78
CA ALA A 176 4.28 -8.21 -16.78
C ALA A 176 3.08 -7.43 -16.20
N LEU A 177 2.73 -7.67 -14.93
CA LEU A 177 1.72 -6.87 -14.25
C LEU A 177 2.25 -5.46 -13.95
N ILE A 178 3.51 -5.33 -13.53
CA ILE A 178 4.16 -4.05 -13.24
C ILE A 178 4.17 -3.14 -14.47
N GLU A 179 4.53 -3.63 -15.65
CA GLU A 179 4.50 -2.86 -16.90
C GLU A 179 3.12 -2.24 -17.16
N ARG A 180 2.05 -3.02 -17.02
CA ARG A 180 0.67 -2.51 -17.15
C ARG A 180 0.33 -1.45 -16.10
N LEU A 181 0.81 -1.62 -14.86
CA LEU A 181 0.58 -0.64 -13.79
C LEU A 181 1.34 0.66 -14.03
N ILE A 182 2.52 0.62 -14.65
CA ILE A 182 3.28 1.82 -15.06
C ILE A 182 2.49 2.64 -16.08
N GLU A 183 1.85 2.00 -17.07
CA GLU A 183 0.99 2.68 -18.04
C GLU A 183 -0.21 3.35 -17.37
N VAL A 184 -0.90 2.61 -16.47
CA VAL A 184 -2.02 3.15 -15.68
C VAL A 184 -1.58 4.35 -14.85
N ALA A 185 -0.45 4.24 -14.17
CA ALA A 185 0.11 5.31 -13.35
C ALA A 185 0.48 6.55 -14.18
N GLY A 186 1.07 6.34 -15.37
CA GLY A 186 1.36 7.44 -16.30
C GLY A 186 0.10 8.17 -16.78
N ASN A 187 -0.99 7.44 -16.97
CA ASN A 187 -2.28 8.04 -17.30
C ASN A 187 -2.83 8.84 -16.11
N LEU A 188 -2.79 8.29 -14.90
CA LEU A 188 -3.22 9.00 -13.69
C LEU A 188 -2.39 10.27 -13.43
N TYR A 189 -1.07 10.20 -13.64
CA TYR A 189 -0.18 11.34 -13.41
C TYR A 189 -0.53 12.53 -14.30
N ARG A 190 -0.95 12.29 -15.55
CA ARG A 190 -1.40 13.36 -16.46
C ARG A 190 -2.70 14.04 -16.03
N GLU A 191 -3.49 13.39 -15.19
CA GLU A 191 -4.73 13.90 -14.63
C GLU A 191 -4.55 14.67 -13.32
N LEU A 192 -3.34 14.62 -12.70
CA LEU A 192 -3.06 15.39 -11.51
C LEU A 192 -3.22 16.90 -11.79
N PRO A 193 -3.80 17.66 -10.86
CA PRO A 193 -3.81 19.11 -10.97
C PRO A 193 -2.39 19.63 -11.13
N LEU A 194 -2.15 20.42 -12.15
CA LEU A 194 -0.86 21.13 -12.28
C LEU A 194 -0.67 21.96 -11.00
N ALA A 195 0.48 21.79 -10.35
CA ALA A 195 0.83 22.61 -9.21
C ALA A 195 0.71 24.09 -9.65
N SER A 196 -0.20 24.84 -9.04
CA SER A 196 -0.30 26.28 -9.28
C SER A 196 1.06 26.88 -8.91
N SER A 197 1.75 27.43 -9.89
CA SER A 197 3.04 28.09 -9.78
C SER A 197 2.97 29.28 -8.84
#